data_c477e5605c765ab922a88054f4b92d0c
#
_entry.id   c477e5605c765ab922a88054f4b92d0c
#
_cell.length_a   1.000
_cell.length_b   1.000
_cell.length_c   1.000
_cell.angle_alpha   90.00
_cell.angle_beta   90.00
_cell.angle_gamma   90.00
#
_symmetry.space_group_name_H-M   'P 1'
#
loop_
_entity.id
_entity.type
_entity.pdbx_description
1 polymer ?
#
loop_
_entity_poly.entity_id
_entity_poly.type
_entity_poly.pdbx_seq_one_letter_code
_entity_poly.pdbx_strand_id
1 'polypeptide(L)'
;MASDGLRATMANVREPLGEVPGRDPDDDSPKEACGVFGVYAPGQSVAHLTYLGLYALQHRGQESAGMAVSDGDQVTVVKDMGLVAHVFDERTLAPLTGHLAIGHTRYSTTGSSTWRNAQPVYRGVGDTQFALGHNGNLVNTAELAEEAGMLPGTVASDSDLVAELVAAELERMAAVAVHPAAGDGAPVPVEVRG
;
A
#
# COMPACT_ATOMS: atom_id res chain seq x y z
N MET A 1 -31.75 -54.29 23.03
CA MET A 1 -31.70 -52.99 23.74
C MET A 1 -30.99 -52.01 22.85
N ALA A 2 -31.76 -51.07 22.31
CA ALA A 2 -31.39 -50.18 21.24
C ALA A 2 -30.53 -49.04 21.77
N SER A 3 -29.45 -48.70 21.01
CA SER A 3 -28.71 -47.46 21.14
C SER A 3 -29.07 -46.57 19.96
N ASP A 4 -29.93 -45.61 20.23
CA ASP A 4 -30.32 -44.56 19.27
C ASP A 4 -29.17 -43.52 19.14
N GLY A 5 -28.63 -43.49 17.92
CA GLY A 5 -27.61 -42.50 17.53
C GLY A 5 -28.24 -41.18 17.16
N LEU A 6 -27.88 -40.15 17.89
CA LEU A 6 -28.25 -38.75 17.63
C LEU A 6 -27.54 -38.28 16.35
N ARG A 7 -28.27 -38.17 15.25
CA ARG A 7 -27.85 -37.44 14.05
C ARG A 7 -28.12 -35.95 14.27
N ALA A 8 -27.06 -35.18 14.48
CA ALA A 8 -27.14 -33.74 14.41
C ALA A 8 -27.22 -33.28 12.94
N THR A 9 -28.38 -32.80 12.55
CA THR A 9 -28.56 -32.13 11.24
C THR A 9 -28.04 -30.69 11.37
N MET A 10 -26.91 -30.42 10.73
CA MET A 10 -26.46 -29.03 10.55
C MET A 10 -27.38 -28.37 9.52
N ALA A 11 -28.29 -27.55 10.01
CA ALA A 11 -29.05 -26.63 9.18
C ALA A 11 -28.12 -25.52 8.72
N ASN A 12 -27.92 -25.43 7.42
CA ASN A 12 -27.18 -24.36 6.75
C ASN A 12 -28.05 -23.12 6.75
N VAL A 13 -28.03 -22.35 7.83
CA VAL A 13 -28.68 -21.02 7.91
C VAL A 13 -27.77 -20.04 7.16
N ARG A 14 -28.01 -19.88 5.86
CA ARG A 14 -27.60 -18.67 5.17
C ARG A 14 -28.54 -17.56 5.66
N GLU A 15 -28.05 -16.75 6.59
CA GLU A 15 -28.69 -15.47 6.83
C GLU A 15 -28.60 -14.64 5.53
N PRO A 16 -29.71 -14.07 5.07
CA PRO A 16 -29.65 -13.12 3.96
C PRO A 16 -28.80 -11.94 4.43
N LEU A 17 -27.75 -11.62 3.67
CA LEU A 17 -27.00 -10.37 3.83
C LEU A 17 -28.04 -9.24 3.83
N GLY A 18 -28.16 -8.53 4.95
CA GLY A 18 -29.11 -7.44 5.09
C GLY A 18 -28.96 -6.48 3.91
N GLU A 19 -30.07 -6.06 3.35
CA GLU A 19 -30.13 -5.04 2.32
C GLU A 19 -29.32 -3.84 2.81
N VAL A 20 -28.26 -3.49 2.07
CA VAL A 20 -27.57 -2.22 2.24
C VAL A 20 -28.61 -1.14 1.98
N PRO A 21 -28.87 -0.22 2.92
CA PRO A 21 -29.89 0.83 2.73
C PRO A 21 -29.68 1.49 1.38
N GLY A 22 -30.77 1.60 0.60
CA GLY A 22 -30.75 2.03 -0.79
C GLY A 22 -29.95 3.31 -0.95
N ARG A 23 -28.91 3.21 -1.78
CA ARG A 23 -28.07 4.33 -2.18
C ARG A 23 -28.93 5.22 -3.07
N ASP A 24 -29.10 6.48 -2.70
CA ASP A 24 -29.73 7.48 -3.57
C ASP A 24 -28.81 7.63 -4.82
N PRO A 25 -29.27 7.30 -6.02
CA PRO A 25 -28.46 7.42 -7.24
C PRO A 25 -28.10 8.88 -7.57
N ASP A 26 -28.79 9.86 -6.99
CA ASP A 26 -28.57 11.29 -7.19
C ASP A 26 -27.78 11.94 -6.04
N ASP A 27 -27.22 11.16 -5.10
CA ASP A 27 -26.36 11.67 -4.04
C ASP A 27 -24.98 12.06 -4.57
N ASP A 28 -24.87 13.31 -4.99
CA ASP A 28 -23.63 14.00 -5.41
C ASP A 28 -22.78 14.49 -4.24
N SER A 29 -23.10 14.11 -2.99
CA SER A 29 -22.28 14.46 -1.84
C SER A 29 -20.85 13.90 -2.00
N PRO A 30 -19.82 14.66 -1.63
CA PRO A 30 -18.43 14.19 -1.69
C PRO A 30 -18.30 12.91 -0.88
N LYS A 31 -18.08 11.78 -1.55
CA LYS A 31 -17.88 10.49 -0.87
C LYS A 31 -16.56 10.58 -0.14
N GLU A 32 -16.61 10.36 1.17
CA GLU A 32 -15.42 10.20 1.98
C GLU A 32 -14.59 9.04 1.39
N ALA A 33 -13.39 9.37 0.95
CA ALA A 33 -12.45 8.44 0.33
C ALA A 33 -11.04 8.99 0.58
N CYS A 34 -10.07 8.12 0.75
CA CYS A 34 -8.67 8.52 0.95
C CYS A 34 -8.22 9.63 -0.01
N GLY A 35 -7.35 10.52 0.46
CA GLY A 35 -6.67 11.50 -0.37
C GLY A 35 -5.23 11.05 -0.65
N VAL A 36 -4.80 11.13 -1.91
CA VAL A 36 -3.42 10.86 -2.32
C VAL A 36 -2.87 12.09 -3.02
N PHE A 37 -1.65 12.48 -2.67
CA PHE A 37 -0.94 13.59 -3.28
C PHE A 37 0.47 13.15 -3.66
N GLY A 38 0.97 13.60 -4.80
CA GLY A 38 2.34 13.32 -5.23
C GLY A 38 2.95 14.55 -5.88
N VAL A 39 4.24 14.79 -5.63
CA VAL A 39 4.98 15.92 -6.20
C VAL A 39 6.44 15.56 -6.47
N TYR A 40 6.92 15.96 -7.64
CA TYR A 40 8.34 15.98 -7.98
C TYR A 40 8.72 17.42 -8.27
N ALA A 41 9.56 18.03 -7.42
CA ALA A 41 9.92 19.45 -7.52
C ALA A 41 11.35 19.70 -6.99
N PRO A 42 12.38 19.43 -7.80
CA PRO A 42 13.76 19.75 -7.43
C PRO A 42 13.93 21.21 -7.07
N GLY A 43 14.63 21.49 -5.95
CA GLY A 43 14.88 22.84 -5.47
C GLY A 43 13.70 23.49 -4.73
N GLN A 44 12.60 22.78 -4.55
CA GLN A 44 11.46 23.22 -3.73
C GLN A 44 11.34 22.37 -2.46
N SER A 45 10.67 22.90 -1.45
CA SER A 45 10.33 22.12 -0.26
C SER A 45 9.15 21.21 -0.55
N VAL A 46 9.43 19.99 -1.05
CA VAL A 46 8.37 19.01 -1.39
C VAL A 46 7.55 18.59 -0.18
N ALA A 47 8.13 18.60 1.03
CA ALA A 47 7.40 18.32 2.26
C ALA A 47 6.30 19.36 2.52
N HIS A 48 6.60 20.65 2.37
CA HIS A 48 5.60 21.72 2.53
C HIS A 48 4.55 21.68 1.43
N LEU A 49 4.94 21.41 0.17
CA LEU A 49 3.98 21.23 -0.93
C LEU A 49 3.04 20.05 -0.66
N THR A 50 3.58 18.95 -0.14
CA THR A 50 2.79 17.78 0.23
C THR A 50 1.86 18.08 1.39
N TYR A 51 2.33 18.78 2.42
CA TYR A 51 1.49 19.25 3.53
C TYR A 51 0.28 20.06 3.04
N LEU A 52 0.52 21.05 2.17
CA LEU A 52 -0.55 21.87 1.60
C LEU A 52 -1.53 21.03 0.76
N GLY A 53 -1.00 20.11 -0.06
CA GLY A 53 -1.82 19.18 -0.84
C GLY A 53 -2.70 18.28 0.04
N LEU A 54 -2.14 17.71 1.10
CA LEU A 54 -2.88 16.87 2.05
C LEU A 54 -3.89 17.68 2.86
N TYR A 55 -3.54 18.92 3.24
CA TYR A 55 -4.45 19.82 3.94
C TYR A 55 -5.68 20.14 3.07
N ALA A 56 -5.48 20.38 1.78
CA ALA A 56 -6.58 20.57 0.82
C ALA A 56 -7.44 19.29 0.66
N LEU A 57 -6.84 18.11 0.81
CA LEU A 57 -7.51 16.81 0.72
C LEU A 57 -8.04 16.30 2.08
N GLN A 58 -7.92 17.07 3.17
CA GLN A 58 -8.30 16.66 4.53
C GLN A 58 -9.77 16.20 4.64
N HIS A 59 -10.66 16.80 3.87
CA HIS A 59 -12.07 16.42 3.81
C HIS A 59 -12.30 14.99 3.28
N ARG A 60 -11.30 14.38 2.61
CA ARG A 60 -11.36 13.01 2.09
C ARG A 60 -10.90 11.97 3.11
N GLY A 61 -10.07 12.34 4.10
CA GLY A 61 -9.58 11.40 5.10
C GLY A 61 -9.17 12.12 6.39
N GLN A 62 -9.78 11.73 7.51
CA GLN A 62 -9.61 12.40 8.81
C GLN A 62 -9.05 11.47 9.88
N GLU A 63 -8.73 10.23 9.53
CA GLU A 63 -8.32 9.19 10.48
C GLU A 63 -6.82 9.20 10.71
N SER A 64 -6.04 9.26 9.63
CA SER A 64 -4.59 9.36 9.70
C SER A 64 -4.05 10.16 8.52
N ALA A 65 -2.86 10.72 8.69
CA ALA A 65 -2.12 11.39 7.64
C ALA A 65 -0.67 10.91 7.63
N GLY A 66 -0.05 10.92 6.46
CA GLY A 66 1.35 10.57 6.32
C GLY A 66 1.93 11.07 5.03
N MET A 67 3.25 11.23 5.01
CA MET A 67 4.02 11.49 3.81
C MET A 67 5.33 10.72 3.79
N ALA A 68 5.81 10.44 2.59
CA ALA A 68 7.14 9.93 2.32
C ALA A 68 7.86 10.92 1.42
N VAL A 69 9.10 11.24 1.75
CA VAL A 69 9.96 12.14 1.00
C VAL A 69 11.24 11.42 0.61
N SER A 70 11.65 11.56 -0.65
CA SER A 70 12.89 10.98 -1.16
C SER A 70 13.82 12.08 -1.67
N ASP A 71 15.10 11.95 -1.32
CA ASP A 71 16.22 12.74 -1.87
C ASP A 71 16.93 12.04 -3.04
N GLY A 72 16.49 10.82 -3.39
CA GLY A 72 17.08 9.95 -4.41
C GLY A 72 17.87 8.78 -3.83
N ASP A 73 18.45 8.94 -2.65
CA ASP A 73 19.23 7.91 -1.95
C ASP A 73 18.40 7.25 -0.83
N GLN A 74 17.58 8.05 -0.15
CA GLN A 74 16.79 7.59 0.99
C GLN A 74 15.32 8.01 0.87
N VAL A 75 14.45 7.22 1.50
CA VAL A 75 13.04 7.53 1.70
C VAL A 75 12.77 7.72 3.17
N THR A 76 12.40 8.94 3.56
CA THR A 76 11.98 9.26 4.93
C THR A 76 10.46 9.30 5.01
N VAL A 77 9.88 8.59 5.98
CA VAL A 77 8.42 8.51 6.16
C VAL A 77 8.02 9.06 7.52
N VAL A 78 7.06 9.97 7.53
CA VAL A 78 6.38 10.44 8.74
C VAL A 78 4.89 10.22 8.56
N LYS A 79 4.27 9.50 9.51
CA LYS A 79 2.83 9.23 9.52
C LYS A 79 2.33 9.04 10.94
N ASP A 80 1.10 9.44 11.20
CA ASP A 80 0.45 9.22 12.47
C ASP A 80 -1.08 9.26 12.32
N MET A 81 -1.76 8.89 13.40
CA MET A 81 -3.20 9.02 13.52
C MET A 81 -3.59 10.48 13.75
N GLY A 82 -4.65 10.93 13.11
CA GLY A 82 -5.20 12.26 13.25
C GLY A 82 -5.19 13.10 11.98
N LEU A 83 -5.59 14.35 12.14
CA LEU A 83 -5.68 15.33 11.06
C LEU A 83 -4.28 15.76 10.58
N VAL A 84 -4.19 16.19 9.33
CA VAL A 84 -2.93 16.67 8.72
C VAL A 84 -2.22 17.71 9.58
N ALA A 85 -2.96 18.70 10.11
CA ALA A 85 -2.40 19.75 10.96
C ALA A 85 -2.02 19.26 12.38
N HIS A 86 -2.43 18.06 12.78
CA HIS A 86 -2.00 17.44 14.05
C HIS A 86 -0.76 16.57 13.87
N VAL A 87 -0.65 15.91 12.70
CA VAL A 87 0.47 15.03 12.38
C VAL A 87 1.71 15.83 11.96
N PHE A 88 1.50 16.93 11.25
CA PHE A 88 2.59 17.74 10.68
C PHE A 88 2.63 19.13 11.28
N ASP A 89 3.78 19.46 11.84
CA ASP A 89 4.18 20.81 12.27
C ASP A 89 5.55 21.13 11.65
N GLU A 90 6.06 22.32 11.91
CA GLU A 90 7.37 22.74 11.38
C GLU A 90 8.52 21.81 11.82
N ARG A 91 8.42 21.20 13.01
CA ARG A 91 9.46 20.30 13.52
C ARG A 91 9.47 18.96 12.77
N THR A 92 8.30 18.48 12.38
CA THR A 92 8.16 17.24 11.61
C THR A 92 8.47 17.45 10.13
N LEU A 93 8.20 18.65 9.57
CA LEU A 93 8.44 18.97 8.17
C LEU A 93 9.89 19.35 7.88
N ALA A 94 10.55 20.11 8.76
CA ALA A 94 11.91 20.61 8.53
C ALA A 94 12.95 19.54 8.18
N PRO A 95 12.99 18.35 8.81
CA PRO A 95 13.95 17.31 8.45
C PRO A 95 13.61 16.55 7.16
N LEU A 96 12.41 16.71 6.59
CA LEU A 96 11.97 16.02 5.39
C LEU A 96 12.48 16.73 4.13
N THR A 97 13.77 16.52 3.84
CA THR A 97 14.44 17.10 2.69
C THR A 97 14.45 16.13 1.50
N GLY A 98 14.25 16.66 0.29
CA GLY A 98 14.22 15.84 -0.92
C GLY A 98 13.63 16.60 -2.11
N HIS A 99 13.39 15.86 -3.19
CA HIS A 99 12.84 16.40 -4.43
C HIS A 99 11.62 15.66 -4.95
N LEU A 100 11.27 14.54 -4.32
CA LEU A 100 10.09 13.72 -4.60
C LEU A 100 9.35 13.45 -3.29
N ALA A 101 8.04 13.60 -3.30
CA ALA A 101 7.22 13.25 -2.14
C ALA A 101 5.87 12.66 -2.56
N ILE A 102 5.35 11.77 -1.73
CA ILE A 102 3.96 11.31 -1.76
C ILE A 102 3.33 11.53 -0.38
N GLY A 103 2.05 11.84 -0.38
CA GLY A 103 1.27 12.00 0.83
C GLY A 103 -0.06 11.27 0.77
N HIS A 104 -0.60 10.93 1.93
CA HIS A 104 -1.85 10.20 2.07
C HIS A 104 -2.66 10.70 3.27
N THR A 105 -3.97 10.89 3.07
CA THR A 105 -4.96 11.02 4.14
C THR A 105 -5.91 9.84 4.09
N ARG A 106 -6.06 9.13 5.22
CA ARG A 106 -6.85 7.90 5.27
C ARG A 106 -8.26 8.15 5.78
N TYR A 107 -9.20 7.51 5.08
CA TYR A 107 -10.53 7.21 5.56
C TYR A 107 -10.73 5.69 5.49
N SER A 108 -10.96 5.02 6.62
CA SER A 108 -11.14 3.57 6.60
C SER A 108 -12.55 3.18 6.19
N THR A 109 -12.64 2.55 5.03
CA THR A 109 -13.84 1.80 4.61
C THR A 109 -13.77 0.35 5.06
N THR A 110 -12.55 -0.18 5.22
CA THR A 110 -12.26 -1.55 5.65
C THR A 110 -10.97 -1.57 6.49
N GLY A 111 -10.91 -2.44 7.48
CA GLY A 111 -9.78 -2.59 8.39
C GLY A 111 -9.84 -1.67 9.62
N SER A 112 -9.06 -2.02 10.65
CA SER A 112 -9.02 -1.26 11.90
C SER A 112 -8.31 0.08 11.73
N SER A 113 -8.83 1.10 12.44
CA SER A 113 -8.19 2.42 12.56
C SER A 113 -6.99 2.32 13.49
N THR A 114 -5.85 1.92 12.95
CA THR A 114 -4.59 1.76 13.68
C THR A 114 -3.43 2.40 12.93
N TRP A 115 -2.40 2.81 13.66
CA TRP A 115 -1.18 3.37 13.11
C TRP A 115 -0.53 2.46 12.05
N ARG A 116 -0.61 1.13 12.23
CA ARG A 116 -0.09 0.16 11.25
C ARG A 116 -0.69 0.35 9.86
N ASN A 117 -1.97 0.72 9.80
CA ASN A 117 -2.69 0.93 8.54
C ASN A 117 -2.59 2.36 8.01
N ALA A 118 -1.92 3.28 8.72
CA ALA A 118 -1.62 4.61 8.20
C ALA A 118 -0.66 4.49 7.01
N GLN A 119 -0.90 5.30 5.99
CA GLN A 119 -0.09 5.33 4.77
C GLN A 119 0.73 6.64 4.68
N PRO A 120 1.82 6.67 3.91
CA PRO A 120 2.32 5.64 2.98
C PRO A 120 2.86 4.39 3.69
N VAL A 121 2.77 3.24 2.99
CA VAL A 121 3.45 2.01 3.40
C VAL A 121 4.87 2.04 2.87
N TYR A 122 5.85 1.76 3.73
CA TYR A 122 7.28 1.77 3.38
C TYR A 122 7.82 0.34 3.31
N ARG A 123 8.72 0.08 2.35
CA ARG A 123 9.51 -1.14 2.24
C ARG A 123 10.93 -0.83 1.80
N GLY A 124 11.88 -1.64 2.32
CA GLY A 124 13.25 -1.69 1.85
C GLY A 124 13.56 -3.09 1.29
N VAL A 125 14.17 -3.14 0.12
CA VAL A 125 14.56 -4.37 -0.58
C VAL A 125 16.01 -4.23 -1.04
N GLY A 126 16.96 -4.85 -0.34
CA GLY A 126 18.37 -4.61 -0.57
C GLY A 126 18.71 -3.12 -0.40
N ASP A 127 19.30 -2.52 -1.42
CA ASP A 127 19.62 -1.08 -1.44
C ASP A 127 18.47 -0.22 -1.98
N THR A 128 17.37 -0.83 -2.42
CA THR A 128 16.20 -0.12 -2.93
C THR A 128 15.20 0.15 -1.83
N GLN A 129 14.70 1.39 -1.79
CA GLN A 129 13.64 1.80 -0.87
C GLN A 129 12.47 2.36 -1.65
N PHE A 130 11.25 2.06 -1.21
CA PHE A 130 10.07 2.67 -1.80
C PHE A 130 8.96 2.92 -0.76
N ALA A 131 8.07 3.82 -1.11
CA ALA A 131 6.87 4.08 -0.34
C ALA A 131 5.64 4.02 -1.26
N LEU A 132 4.55 3.44 -0.76
CA LEU A 132 3.29 3.26 -1.49
C LEU A 132 2.17 4.04 -0.80
N GLY A 133 1.50 4.91 -1.55
CA GLY A 133 0.21 5.48 -1.19
C GLY A 133 -0.88 4.89 -2.11
N HIS A 134 -1.92 4.30 -1.52
CA HIS A 134 -2.97 3.60 -2.24
C HIS A 134 -4.35 4.12 -1.84
N ASN A 135 -5.14 4.50 -2.84
CA ASN A 135 -6.56 4.82 -2.69
C ASN A 135 -7.38 3.81 -3.49
N GLY A 136 -7.76 2.73 -2.86
CA GLY A 136 -8.51 1.62 -3.46
C GLY A 136 -8.92 0.61 -2.39
N ASN A 137 -9.53 -0.49 -2.84
CA ASN A 137 -9.94 -1.59 -1.98
C ASN A 137 -9.87 -2.91 -2.77
N LEU A 138 -8.92 -3.78 -2.43
CA LEU A 138 -8.83 -5.12 -3.00
C LEU A 138 -9.79 -6.05 -2.26
N VAL A 139 -10.68 -6.68 -3.00
CA VAL A 139 -11.71 -7.57 -2.44
C VAL A 139 -11.19 -8.98 -2.17
N ASN A 140 -10.08 -9.38 -2.80
CA ASN A 140 -9.49 -10.72 -2.74
C ASN A 140 -8.12 -10.75 -2.02
N THR A 141 -7.91 -9.87 -1.06
CA THR A 141 -6.63 -9.71 -0.33
C THR A 141 -6.15 -11.03 0.29
N ALA A 142 -7.07 -11.81 0.89
CA ALA A 142 -6.71 -13.08 1.53
C ALA A 142 -6.24 -14.13 0.50
N GLU A 143 -6.91 -14.25 -0.63
CA GLU A 143 -6.56 -15.17 -1.71
C GLU A 143 -5.19 -14.83 -2.30
N LEU A 144 -4.96 -13.56 -2.60
CA LEU A 144 -3.67 -13.08 -3.13
C LEU A 144 -2.51 -13.28 -2.14
N ALA A 145 -2.74 -13.09 -0.84
CA ALA A 145 -1.73 -13.33 0.18
C ALA A 145 -1.38 -14.84 0.27
N GLU A 146 -2.38 -15.71 0.16
CA GLU A 146 -2.19 -17.18 0.15
C GLU A 146 -1.45 -17.62 -1.12
N GLU A 147 -1.85 -17.15 -2.30
CA GLU A 147 -1.15 -17.41 -3.57
C GLU A 147 0.32 -16.98 -3.54
N ALA A 148 0.61 -15.86 -2.87
CA ALA A 148 1.96 -15.36 -2.66
C ALA A 148 2.74 -16.11 -1.56
N GLY A 149 2.13 -17.14 -0.92
CA GLY A 149 2.76 -17.92 0.14
C GLY A 149 2.97 -17.15 1.45
N MET A 150 2.21 -16.07 1.68
CA MET A 150 2.33 -15.27 2.90
C MET A 150 1.64 -15.97 4.08
N LEU A 151 2.27 -15.86 5.26
CA LEU A 151 1.67 -16.41 6.47
C LEU A 151 0.44 -15.59 6.92
N PRO A 152 -0.60 -16.25 7.47
CA PRO A 152 -1.76 -15.55 8.02
C PRO A 152 -1.37 -14.47 9.04
N GLY A 153 -1.95 -13.27 8.90
CA GLY A 153 -1.68 -12.14 9.81
C GLY A 153 -0.42 -11.32 9.48
N THR A 154 0.35 -11.68 8.47
CA THR A 154 1.48 -10.89 7.99
C THR A 154 1.00 -9.57 7.39
N VAL A 155 -0.09 -9.62 6.64
CA VAL A 155 -0.69 -8.49 5.93
C VAL A 155 -1.81 -7.88 6.77
N ALA A 156 -1.78 -6.56 6.97
CA ALA A 156 -2.76 -5.84 7.78
C ALA A 156 -3.83 -5.11 6.96
N SER A 157 -3.55 -4.83 5.69
CA SER A 157 -4.43 -4.15 4.74
C SER A 157 -4.09 -4.55 3.30
N ASP A 158 -4.97 -4.21 2.36
CA ASP A 158 -4.72 -4.36 0.93
C ASP A 158 -3.49 -3.57 0.45
N SER A 159 -3.28 -2.37 0.97
CA SER A 159 -2.09 -1.55 0.67
C SER A 159 -0.79 -2.21 1.17
N ASP A 160 -0.86 -2.87 2.33
CA ASP A 160 0.23 -3.65 2.91
C ASP A 160 0.56 -4.85 2.01
N LEU A 161 -0.47 -5.57 1.53
CA LEU A 161 -0.30 -6.66 0.57
C LEU A 161 0.35 -6.19 -0.74
N VAL A 162 -0.14 -5.10 -1.33
CA VAL A 162 0.44 -4.56 -2.57
C VAL A 162 1.91 -4.21 -2.36
N ALA A 163 2.27 -3.61 -1.23
CA ALA A 163 3.65 -3.29 -0.92
C ALA A 163 4.53 -4.55 -0.77
N GLU A 164 4.02 -5.62 -0.14
CA GLU A 164 4.74 -6.90 -0.05
C GLU A 164 4.93 -7.56 -1.42
N LEU A 165 3.90 -7.56 -2.28
CA LEU A 165 4.01 -8.12 -3.63
C LEU A 165 5.03 -7.35 -4.48
N VAL A 166 5.05 -6.02 -4.38
CA VAL A 166 6.07 -5.19 -5.06
C VAL A 166 7.46 -5.49 -4.53
N ALA A 167 7.63 -5.62 -3.21
CA ALA A 167 8.90 -5.96 -2.59
C ALA A 167 9.42 -7.32 -3.08
N ALA A 168 8.57 -8.35 -3.07
CA ALA A 168 8.92 -9.69 -3.55
C ALA A 168 9.34 -9.68 -5.03
N GLU A 169 8.66 -8.90 -5.88
CA GLU A 169 9.03 -8.79 -7.29
C GLU A 169 10.37 -8.05 -7.49
N LEU A 170 10.64 -7.02 -6.70
CA LEU A 170 11.94 -6.33 -6.73
C LEU A 170 13.08 -7.27 -6.28
N GLU A 171 12.88 -8.10 -5.27
CA GLU A 171 13.84 -9.12 -4.85
C GLU A 171 14.11 -10.13 -5.97
N ARG A 172 13.04 -10.62 -6.62
CA ARG A 172 13.16 -11.54 -7.76
C ARG A 172 13.94 -10.93 -8.91
N MET A 173 13.67 -9.67 -9.25
CA MET A 173 14.39 -8.96 -10.31
C MET A 173 15.87 -8.76 -9.96
N ALA A 174 16.18 -8.41 -8.72
CA ALA A 174 17.55 -8.26 -8.24
C ALA A 174 18.32 -9.59 -8.32
N ALA A 175 17.70 -10.70 -7.92
CA ALA A 175 18.30 -12.03 -7.99
C ALA A 175 18.63 -12.44 -9.43
N VAL A 176 17.77 -12.14 -10.41
CA VAL A 176 18.00 -12.39 -11.85
C VAL A 176 19.15 -11.53 -12.38
N ALA A 177 19.26 -10.27 -11.95
CA ALA A 177 20.31 -9.36 -12.38
C ALA A 177 21.70 -9.79 -11.88
N VAL A 178 21.78 -10.40 -10.69
CA VAL A 178 23.03 -10.91 -10.11
C VAL A 178 23.47 -12.24 -10.77
N HIS A 179 22.52 -13.06 -11.24
CA HIS A 179 22.79 -14.30 -11.95
C HIS A 179 22.13 -14.25 -13.33
N PRO A 180 22.67 -13.47 -14.29
CA PRO A 180 22.19 -13.55 -15.66
C PRO A 180 22.39 -15.00 -16.10
N ALA A 181 21.29 -15.65 -16.56
CA ALA A 181 21.34 -17.01 -17.05
C ALA A 181 22.53 -17.14 -17.98
N ALA A 182 23.45 -18.08 -17.70
CA ALA A 182 24.58 -18.36 -18.56
C ALA A 182 23.99 -18.69 -19.93
N GLY A 183 24.03 -17.72 -20.84
CA GLY A 183 23.57 -17.92 -22.19
C GLY A 183 24.47 -19.02 -22.80
N ASP A 184 23.84 -20.08 -23.28
CA ASP A 184 24.46 -21.10 -24.16
C ASP A 184 24.86 -20.43 -25.47
N GLY A 185 25.83 -19.52 -25.36
CA GLY A 185 26.48 -18.84 -26.47
C GLY A 185 27.91 -19.33 -26.57
N ALA A 186 28.12 -20.59 -26.95
CA ALA A 186 29.41 -21.00 -27.50
C ALA A 186 29.70 -20.11 -28.73
N PRO A 187 30.85 -19.43 -28.81
CA PRO A 187 31.20 -18.67 -29.99
C PRO A 187 31.32 -19.63 -31.18
N VAL A 188 30.49 -19.45 -32.20
CA VAL A 188 30.62 -20.15 -33.47
C VAL A 188 31.93 -19.68 -34.11
N PRO A 189 32.89 -20.56 -34.40
CA PRO A 189 34.12 -20.17 -35.10
C PRO A 189 33.78 -19.68 -36.52
N VAL A 190 34.09 -18.42 -36.79
CA VAL A 190 34.02 -17.90 -38.15
C VAL A 190 35.24 -18.45 -38.92
N GLU A 191 35.03 -19.47 -39.74
CA GLU A 191 36.01 -19.93 -40.71
C GLU A 191 36.14 -18.88 -41.82
N VAL A 192 37.25 -18.13 -41.79
CA VAL A 192 37.63 -17.26 -42.90
C VAL A 192 38.34 -18.14 -43.96
N ARG A 193 37.65 -18.44 -45.03
CA ARG A 193 38.28 -19.02 -46.22
C ARG A 193 38.97 -17.90 -47.00
N GLY A 194 40.32 -18.04 -47.17
CA GLY A 194 41.15 -17.22 -48.07
C GLY A 194 40.97 -17.60 -49.53
#